data_dd39f0086744ede3dd75a14904151764
#
_entry.id   dd39f0086744ede3dd75a14904151764
#
_cell.length_a   1.000
_cell.length_b   1.000
_cell.length_c   1.000
_cell.angle_alpha   90.00
_cell.angle_beta   90.00
_cell.angle_gamma   90.00
#
_symmetry.space_group_name_H-M   'P 1'
#
loop_
_entity.id
_entity.type
_entity.pdbx_description
1 polymer ?
#
loop_
_entity_poly.entity_id
_entity_poly.type
_entity_poly.pdbx_seq_one_letter_code
_entity_poly.pdbx_strand_id
1 'polypeptide(L)'
;MIESNNVPDVADNELLARFILQSNETREDGTVKPKLFLPYSRTELSVNRHREATADETWEIGREVAVARSKTLYGLSNIRAGCCRIETLDVVAAPILPKNPNHADIIGYPAKKEDQMSLAAKLAAATEGHWVKAPSLPGETG
;
A
#
# COMPACT_ATOMS: atom_id res chain seq x y z
N MET A 1 4.07 -6.75 -18.03
CA MET A 1 4.98 -5.57 -18.06
C MET A 1 4.21 -4.31 -17.69
N ILE A 2 4.74 -3.54 -16.78
CA ILE A 2 4.06 -2.33 -16.31
C ILE A 2 4.27 -1.19 -17.30
N GLU A 3 3.16 -0.60 -17.79
CA GLU A 3 3.22 0.54 -18.69
C GLU A 3 3.65 1.80 -17.95
N SER A 4 4.68 2.49 -18.44
CA SER A 4 5.23 3.70 -17.81
C SER A 4 4.81 4.99 -18.48
N ASN A 5 4.27 4.93 -19.71
CA ASN A 5 3.78 6.09 -20.43
C ASN A 5 2.26 6.20 -20.25
N ASN A 6 1.75 7.42 -20.22
CA ASN A 6 0.30 7.67 -20.15
C ASN A 6 -0.36 6.90 -19.00
N VAL A 7 0.22 6.97 -17.81
CA VAL A 7 -0.33 6.30 -16.62
C VAL A 7 -1.73 6.87 -16.33
N PRO A 8 -2.77 6.01 -16.34
CA PRO A 8 -4.14 6.51 -16.16
C PRO A 8 -4.43 6.88 -14.71
N ASP A 9 -5.48 7.69 -14.51
CA ASP A 9 -6.01 7.97 -13.20
C ASP A 9 -6.44 6.69 -12.50
N VAL A 10 -6.42 6.72 -11.17
CA VAL A 10 -6.81 5.55 -10.35
C VAL A 10 -8.33 5.45 -10.31
N ALA A 11 -8.86 4.31 -10.79
CA ALA A 11 -10.29 4.03 -10.77
C ALA A 11 -10.74 3.50 -9.40
N ASP A 12 -12.02 3.68 -9.08
CA ASP A 12 -12.59 3.25 -7.78
C ASP A 12 -12.44 1.75 -7.53
N ASN A 13 -12.58 0.93 -8.58
CA ASN A 13 -12.48 -0.52 -8.45
C ASN A 13 -11.05 -1.05 -8.46
N GLU A 14 -10.07 -0.16 -8.57
CA GLU A 14 -8.68 -0.55 -8.62
C GLU A 14 -8.17 -1.00 -7.27
N LEU A 15 -7.48 -2.14 -7.26
CA LEU A 15 -6.90 -2.69 -6.04
C LEU A 15 -5.51 -2.10 -5.81
N LEU A 16 -5.24 -1.69 -4.59
CA LEU A 16 -3.98 -1.06 -4.19
C LEU A 16 -3.29 -1.92 -3.14
N ALA A 17 -1.98 -2.04 -3.26
CA ALA A 17 -1.16 -2.74 -2.27
C ALA A 17 -0.52 -1.73 -1.32
N ARG A 18 -0.69 -1.96 -0.02
CA ARG A 18 0.07 -1.27 1.02
C ARG A 18 1.08 -2.26 1.57
N PHE A 19 2.37 -2.00 1.37
CA PHE A 19 3.43 -2.90 1.84
C PHE A 19 3.55 -2.85 3.35
N ILE A 20 3.72 -4.02 3.94
CA ILE A 20 3.87 -4.20 5.39
C ILE A 20 5.36 -4.29 5.70
N LEU A 21 5.89 -3.25 6.34
CA LEU A 21 7.31 -3.10 6.60
C LEU A 21 7.66 -3.25 8.09
N GLN A 22 6.66 -3.51 8.95
CA GLN A 22 6.85 -3.75 10.37
C GLN A 22 5.97 -4.91 10.82
N SER A 23 6.53 -5.82 11.62
CA SER A 23 5.80 -7.00 12.07
C SER A 23 4.58 -6.66 12.93
N ASN A 24 4.61 -5.52 13.62
CA ASN A 24 3.51 -5.10 14.49
C ASN A 24 2.37 -4.38 13.75
N GLU A 25 2.36 -4.43 12.43
CA GLU A 25 1.25 -3.90 11.60
C GLU A 25 0.20 -4.95 11.30
N THR A 26 0.43 -6.20 11.68
CA THR A 26 -0.48 -7.32 11.41
C THR A 26 -0.98 -7.96 12.69
N ARG A 27 -2.09 -8.71 12.57
CA ARG A 27 -2.64 -9.54 13.65
C ARG A 27 -2.59 -11.01 13.23
N GLU A 28 -2.62 -11.90 14.21
CA GLU A 28 -2.59 -13.34 13.99
C GLU A 28 -3.79 -13.86 13.19
N ASP A 29 -4.92 -13.16 13.26
CA ASP A 29 -6.15 -13.55 12.53
C ASP A 29 -6.10 -13.19 11.04
N GLY A 30 -5.01 -12.61 10.55
CA GLY A 30 -4.86 -12.24 9.15
C GLY A 30 -5.30 -10.82 8.82
N THR A 31 -5.83 -10.08 9.79
CA THR A 31 -6.18 -8.67 9.60
C THR A 31 -4.98 -7.77 9.86
N VAL A 32 -5.11 -6.51 9.47
CA VAL A 32 -4.06 -5.51 9.69
C VAL A 32 -4.49 -4.48 10.71
N LYS A 33 -3.52 -3.89 11.38
CA LYS A 33 -3.78 -2.84 12.38
C LYS A 33 -3.91 -1.48 11.70
N PRO A 34 -4.65 -0.53 12.33
CA PRO A 34 -4.78 0.83 11.80
C PRO A 34 -3.44 1.50 11.47
N LYS A 35 -2.40 1.23 12.25
CA LYS A 35 -1.09 1.86 12.03
C LYS A 35 -0.52 1.64 10.62
N LEU A 36 -0.94 0.59 9.92
CA LEU A 36 -0.51 0.35 8.53
C LEU A 36 -0.95 1.49 7.61
N PHE A 37 -2.09 2.10 7.90
CA PHE A 37 -2.66 3.18 7.09
C PHE A 37 -2.48 4.57 7.70
N LEU A 38 -1.56 4.71 8.65
CA LEU A 38 -1.27 5.98 9.29
C LEU A 38 -0.16 6.71 8.54
N PRO A 39 -0.38 7.96 8.08
CA PRO A 39 0.65 8.69 7.36
C PRO A 39 1.67 9.37 8.30
N TYR A 40 1.48 9.29 9.61
CA TYR A 40 2.34 9.89 10.64
C TYR A 40 2.43 11.42 10.48
N SER A 41 3.60 11.95 10.18
CA SER A 41 3.80 13.40 10.06
C SER A 41 3.38 13.96 8.68
N ARG A 42 2.87 13.10 7.81
CA ARG A 42 2.46 13.49 6.45
C ARG A 42 0.93 13.51 6.34
N THR A 43 0.43 14.03 5.23
CA THR A 43 -0.99 14.01 4.89
C THR A 43 -1.27 13.11 3.70
N GLU A 44 -0.28 12.31 3.30
CA GLU A 44 -0.39 11.36 2.20
C GLU A 44 0.24 10.02 2.59
N LEU A 45 -0.23 8.95 1.99
CA LEU A 45 0.24 7.60 2.26
C LEU A 45 0.55 6.89 0.95
N SER A 46 1.75 6.35 0.83
CA SER A 46 2.19 5.64 -0.38
C SER A 46 1.53 4.27 -0.49
N VAL A 47 1.05 3.96 -1.68
CA VAL A 47 0.55 2.63 -2.06
C VAL A 47 1.06 2.28 -3.44
N ASN A 48 0.89 1.02 -3.83
CA ASN A 48 1.24 0.57 -5.17
C ASN A 48 0.04 -0.03 -5.87
N ARG A 49 -0.12 0.32 -7.14
CA ARG A 49 -1.16 -0.24 -7.98
C ARG A 49 -0.72 -1.62 -8.46
N HIS A 50 -1.70 -2.52 -8.66
CA HIS A 50 -1.44 -3.82 -9.31
C HIS A 50 -1.50 -3.73 -10.83
N ARG A 51 -1.81 -2.57 -11.36
CA ARG A 51 -2.02 -2.30 -12.79
C ARG A 51 -0.93 -2.95 -13.65
N GLU A 52 -1.33 -3.89 -14.51
CA GLU A 52 -0.46 -4.56 -15.47
C GLU A 52 0.78 -5.25 -14.85
N ALA A 53 0.81 -5.38 -13.53
CA ALA A 53 1.92 -5.99 -12.82
C ALA A 53 1.64 -7.46 -12.56
N THR A 54 2.65 -8.29 -12.73
CA THR A 54 2.64 -9.65 -12.22
C THR A 54 2.84 -9.62 -10.71
N ALA A 55 2.53 -10.73 -10.03
CA ALA A 55 2.81 -10.84 -8.60
C ALA A 55 4.30 -10.64 -8.31
N ASP A 56 5.17 -11.22 -9.12
CA ASP A 56 6.62 -11.08 -8.95
C ASP A 56 7.09 -9.64 -9.09
N GLU A 57 6.53 -8.91 -10.06
CA GLU A 57 6.85 -7.49 -10.24
C GLU A 57 6.42 -6.65 -9.03
N THR A 58 5.25 -6.92 -8.48
CA THR A 58 4.77 -6.23 -7.28
C THR A 58 5.67 -6.51 -6.09
N TRP A 59 6.06 -7.77 -5.88
CA TRP A 59 6.95 -8.13 -4.78
C TRP A 59 8.35 -7.51 -4.93
N GLU A 60 8.85 -7.44 -6.15
CA GLU A 60 10.13 -6.78 -6.42
C GLU A 60 10.10 -5.31 -6.02
N ILE A 61 9.03 -4.60 -6.37
CA ILE A 61 8.82 -3.21 -5.96
C ILE A 61 8.80 -3.11 -4.42
N GLY A 62 8.06 -4.01 -3.77
CA GLY A 62 8.01 -4.04 -2.31
C GLY A 62 9.37 -4.24 -1.66
N ARG A 63 10.18 -5.13 -2.21
CA ARG A 63 11.54 -5.35 -1.71
C ARG A 63 12.43 -4.12 -1.89
N GLU A 64 12.32 -3.43 -3.02
CA GLU A 64 13.07 -2.19 -3.27
C GLU A 64 12.66 -1.08 -2.29
N VAL A 65 11.37 -0.95 -2.01
CA VAL A 65 10.86 0.02 -1.03
C VAL A 65 11.42 -0.31 0.36
N ALA A 66 11.40 -1.58 0.75
CA ALA A 66 11.92 -2.00 2.05
C ALA A 66 13.42 -1.69 2.19
N VAL A 67 14.20 -2.00 1.17
CA VAL A 67 15.65 -1.70 1.15
C VAL A 67 15.88 -0.19 1.28
N ALA A 68 15.15 0.62 0.50
CA ALA A 68 15.30 2.07 0.54
C ALA A 68 15.00 2.67 1.91
N ARG A 69 14.16 2.01 2.70
CA ARG A 69 13.78 2.45 4.06
C ARG A 69 14.51 1.70 5.16
N SER A 70 15.45 0.83 4.81
CA SER A 70 16.15 -0.03 5.77
C SER A 70 15.19 -0.85 6.63
N LYS A 71 14.15 -1.40 5.99
CA LYS A 71 13.11 -2.21 6.62
C LYS A 71 13.07 -3.60 6.02
N THR A 72 12.28 -4.48 6.63
CA THR A 72 11.99 -5.83 6.13
C THR A 72 10.61 -5.83 5.50
N LEU A 73 10.48 -6.45 4.33
CA LEU A 73 9.18 -6.66 3.71
C LEU A 73 8.52 -7.90 4.30
N TYR A 74 7.44 -7.74 5.05
CA TYR A 74 6.67 -8.85 5.62
C TYR A 74 5.57 -9.33 4.70
N GLY A 75 4.96 -8.42 3.96
CA GLY A 75 3.86 -8.74 3.06
C GLY A 75 3.19 -7.50 2.51
N LEU A 76 1.96 -7.65 2.07
CA LEU A 76 1.13 -6.53 1.62
C LEU A 76 -0.32 -6.75 2.01
N SER A 77 -1.06 -5.67 2.12
CA SER A 77 -2.50 -5.68 2.32
C SER A 77 -3.15 -4.92 1.17
N ASN A 78 -4.28 -5.41 0.69
CA ASN A 78 -4.96 -4.83 -0.46
C ASN A 78 -6.19 -4.05 -0.03
N ILE A 79 -6.41 -2.89 -0.66
CA ILE A 79 -7.58 -2.06 -0.45
C ILE A 79 -8.04 -1.48 -1.79
N ARG A 80 -9.36 -1.38 -2.00
CA ARG A 80 -9.91 -0.71 -3.19
C ARG A 80 -9.81 0.80 -3.06
N ALA A 81 -9.46 1.47 -4.15
CA ALA A 81 -9.39 2.93 -4.16
C ALA A 81 -10.73 3.57 -3.75
N GLY A 82 -11.85 3.00 -4.18
CA GLY A 82 -13.17 3.48 -3.81
C GLY A 82 -13.43 3.47 -2.32
N CYS A 83 -12.84 2.52 -1.58
CA CYS A 83 -12.97 2.49 -0.12
C CYS A 83 -12.31 3.70 0.54
N CYS A 84 -11.20 4.17 -0.03
CA CYS A 84 -10.54 5.39 0.45
C CYS A 84 -11.40 6.62 0.16
N ARG A 85 -11.98 6.69 -1.04
CA ARG A 85 -12.80 7.82 -1.47
C ARG A 85 -14.10 7.96 -0.69
N ILE A 86 -14.69 6.84 -0.27
CA ILE A 86 -15.87 6.85 0.62
C ILE A 86 -15.55 7.56 1.93
N GLU A 87 -14.32 7.46 2.41
CA GLU A 87 -13.87 8.10 3.66
C GLU A 87 -13.33 9.52 3.43
N THR A 88 -13.72 10.17 2.34
CA THR A 88 -13.31 11.55 1.98
C THR A 88 -11.83 11.72 1.64
N LEU A 89 -11.10 10.63 1.46
CA LEU A 89 -9.75 10.66 0.93
C LEU A 89 -9.79 10.55 -0.59
N ASP A 90 -8.69 10.83 -1.25
CA ASP A 90 -8.55 10.54 -2.68
C ASP A 90 -7.35 9.66 -2.91
N VAL A 91 -7.27 9.08 -4.10
CA VAL A 91 -6.12 8.28 -4.52
C VAL A 91 -5.68 8.80 -5.86
N VAL A 92 -4.44 9.22 -5.95
CA VAL A 92 -3.89 9.81 -7.16
C VAL A 92 -2.70 9.01 -7.67
N ALA A 93 -2.63 8.85 -8.99
CA ALA A 93 -1.45 8.27 -9.60
C ALA A 93 -0.24 9.18 -9.33
N ALA A 94 0.84 8.57 -8.88
CA ALA A 94 2.07 9.30 -8.56
C ALA A 94 3.29 8.50 -9.04
N PRO A 95 3.39 8.23 -10.36
CA PRO A 95 4.43 7.35 -10.88
C PRO A 95 5.83 7.87 -10.54
N ILE A 96 6.69 6.96 -10.11
CA ILE A 96 8.11 7.23 -9.86
C ILE A 96 8.89 6.55 -10.96
N LEU A 97 9.20 7.31 -12.00
CA LEU A 97 9.86 6.77 -13.18
C LEU A 97 11.39 6.75 -13.02
N PRO A 98 12.07 5.78 -13.60
CA PRO A 98 11.53 4.66 -14.40
C PRO A 98 11.11 3.44 -13.57
N LYS A 99 11.48 3.37 -12.28
CA LYS A 99 11.43 2.12 -11.50
C LYS A 99 10.03 1.72 -11.03
N ASN A 100 9.16 2.69 -10.72
CA ASN A 100 7.87 2.37 -10.11
C ASN A 100 6.73 3.20 -10.74
N PRO A 101 6.32 2.88 -11.97
CA PRO A 101 5.21 3.61 -12.60
C PRO A 101 3.85 3.35 -11.93
N ASN A 102 3.74 2.33 -11.08
CA ASN A 102 2.51 1.99 -10.37
C ASN A 102 2.39 2.64 -8.99
N HIS A 103 3.33 3.50 -8.61
CA HIS A 103 3.23 4.22 -7.35
C HIS A 103 2.02 5.16 -7.37
N ALA A 104 1.29 5.20 -6.25
CA ALA A 104 0.16 6.09 -6.06
C ALA A 104 0.15 6.60 -4.62
N ASP A 105 -0.57 7.68 -4.37
CA ASP A 105 -0.71 8.24 -3.03
C ASP A 105 -2.18 8.31 -2.65
N ILE A 106 -2.48 7.88 -1.43
CA ILE A 106 -3.75 8.20 -0.76
C ILE A 106 -3.53 9.59 -0.15
N ILE A 107 -4.35 10.55 -0.54
CA ILE A 107 -4.20 11.96 -0.13
C ILE A 107 -5.45 12.45 0.59
N GLY A 108 -5.31 13.60 1.26
CA GLY A 108 -6.42 14.24 1.93
C GLY A 108 -6.54 13.92 3.41
N TYR A 109 -5.55 13.27 4.00
CA TYR A 109 -5.55 13.03 5.45
C TYR A 109 -5.58 14.35 6.20
N PRO A 110 -6.38 14.43 7.30
CA PRO A 110 -6.38 15.61 8.14
C PRO A 110 -5.05 15.80 8.87
N ALA A 111 -4.81 17.01 9.36
CA ALA A 111 -3.57 17.32 10.05
C ALA A 111 -3.53 16.74 11.47
N LYS A 112 -4.69 16.60 12.13
CA LYS A 112 -4.76 16.10 13.51
C LYS A 112 -4.54 14.60 13.54
N LYS A 113 -3.63 14.15 14.42
CA LYS A 113 -3.28 12.74 14.56
C LYS A 113 -4.48 11.87 14.93
N GLU A 114 -5.34 12.32 15.83
CA GLU A 114 -6.53 11.56 16.23
C GLU A 114 -7.51 11.35 15.08
N ASP A 115 -7.65 12.34 14.18
CA ASP A 115 -8.48 12.23 12.99
C ASP A 115 -7.83 11.29 11.98
N GLN A 116 -6.51 11.31 11.85
CA GLN A 116 -5.76 10.36 11.03
C GLN A 116 -5.95 8.94 11.56
N MET A 117 -5.90 8.75 12.87
CA MET A 117 -6.11 7.43 13.50
C MET A 117 -7.49 6.88 13.21
N SER A 118 -8.52 7.72 13.28
CA SER A 118 -9.88 7.33 12.97
C SER A 118 -10.03 6.86 11.53
N LEU A 119 -9.46 7.60 10.58
CA LEU A 119 -9.45 7.20 9.17
C LEU A 119 -8.64 5.93 8.94
N ALA A 120 -7.47 5.82 9.55
CA ALA A 120 -6.62 4.64 9.42
C ALA A 120 -7.35 3.38 9.90
N ALA A 121 -8.12 3.47 10.98
CA ALA A 121 -8.92 2.36 11.48
C ALA A 121 -9.99 1.93 10.46
N LYS A 122 -10.64 2.89 9.80
CA LYS A 122 -11.64 2.61 8.78
C LYS A 122 -11.02 1.94 7.55
N LEU A 123 -9.86 2.40 7.12
CA LEU A 123 -9.15 1.79 5.99
C LEU A 123 -8.70 0.38 6.32
N ALA A 124 -8.14 0.16 7.51
CA ALA A 124 -7.73 -1.17 7.95
C ALA A 124 -8.90 -2.15 7.96
N ALA A 125 -10.08 -1.70 8.36
CA ALA A 125 -11.30 -2.52 8.36
C ALA A 125 -11.84 -2.78 6.94
N ALA A 126 -11.46 -1.96 5.96
CA ALA A 126 -11.93 -2.05 4.59
C ALA A 126 -11.00 -2.84 3.67
N THR A 127 -9.90 -3.38 4.17
CA THR A 127 -8.97 -4.17 3.35
C THR A 127 -9.64 -5.45 2.82
N GLU A 128 -9.25 -5.86 1.61
CA GLU A 128 -9.78 -7.07 1.00
C GLU A 128 -9.00 -8.30 1.41
N GLY A 129 -9.70 -9.25 2.02
CA GLY A 129 -9.11 -10.51 2.45
C GLY A 129 -8.07 -10.33 3.54
N HIS A 130 -7.34 -11.39 3.82
CA HIS A 130 -6.22 -11.36 4.73
C HIS A 130 -5.01 -10.73 4.04
N TRP A 131 -4.07 -10.19 4.82
CA TRP A 131 -2.82 -9.72 4.26
C TRP A 131 -2.04 -10.90 3.65
N VAL A 132 -1.25 -10.62 2.64
CA VAL A 132 -0.51 -11.62 1.88
C VAL A 132 0.95 -11.58 2.32
N LYS A 133 1.45 -12.73 2.74
CA LYS A 133 2.84 -12.85 3.19
C LYS A 133 3.79 -12.77 2.00
N ALA A 134 4.88 -12.03 2.15
CA ALA A 134 5.89 -11.94 1.12
C ALA A 134 6.55 -13.31 0.91
N PRO A 135 6.72 -13.74 -0.34
CA PRO A 135 7.41 -15.01 -0.61
C PRO A 135 8.91 -14.88 -0.31
N SER A 136 9.52 -15.99 0.11
CA SER A 136 10.96 -16.05 0.27
C SER A 136 11.65 -16.01 -1.09
N LEU A 137 12.78 -15.32 -1.17
CA LEU A 137 13.60 -15.35 -2.38
C LEU A 137 14.31 -16.70 -2.48
N PRO A 138 14.66 -17.14 -3.71
CA PRO A 138 15.48 -18.34 -3.88
C PRO A 138 16.77 -18.26 -3.06
N GLY A 139 17.01 -19.29 -2.24
CA GLY A 139 18.18 -19.34 -1.37
C GLY A 139 18.00 -18.72 0.01
N GLU A 140 16.87 -18.06 0.28
CA GLU A 140 16.57 -17.59 1.62
C GLU A 140 16.09 -18.75 2.49
N THR A 141 16.58 -18.80 3.72
CA THR A 141 16.06 -19.71 4.75
C THR A 141 15.01 -18.96 5.55
N GLY A 142 13.81 -19.35 5.35
CA GLY A 142 12.75 -18.68 5.95
C GLY A 142 12.14 -18.51 7.05
#